data_e7fbb4661d5fdb02b9d0ca3b3fd9378b
#
_entry.id   e7fbb4661d5fdb02b9d0ca3b3fd9378b
#
_cell.length_a   1.000
_cell.length_b   1.000
_cell.length_c   1.000
_cell.angle_alpha   90.00
_cell.angle_beta   90.00
_cell.angle_gamma   90.00
#
_symmetry.space_group_name_H-M   'P 1'
#
loop_
_entity.id
_entity.type
_entity.pdbx_description
1 polymer ?
#
loop_
_entity_poly.entity_id
_entity_poly.type
_entity_poly.pdbx_seq_one_letter_code
_entity_poly.pdbx_strand_id
1 'polypeptide(L)'
;MNLKNAIVGILAAGCLIVSSILIPNVANAQADNVKKSMAALIAKTEKLGAPKLEGKESVSGKEVPGLYFGKTKMTNVFDVVDEVVKENGGTATLFVKAGDDYVRVATNMKKDDGQRAIGTILDPKGPVIAKIKKGEAFYGEADILGKPYVTDYEPIRDASKNTIGIFFVGYAK
;
A
#
# COMPACT_ATOMS: atom_id res chain seq x y z
N MET A 1 16.46 -9.29 -86.74
CA MET A 1 17.77 -9.40 -86.19
C MET A 1 17.68 -8.95 -84.74
N ASN A 2 17.71 -9.87 -83.93
CA ASN A 2 17.68 -10.02 -82.43
C ASN A 2 17.31 -8.81 -81.57
N LEU A 3 16.09 -8.82 -81.07
CA LEU A 3 15.64 -8.20 -79.83
C LEU A 3 16.10 -9.02 -78.66
N LYS A 4 16.78 -8.42 -77.68
CA LYS A 4 17.01 -9.01 -76.36
C LYS A 4 16.11 -8.29 -75.37
N ASN A 5 15.20 -9.07 -74.80
CA ASN A 5 14.29 -8.69 -73.71
C ASN A 5 15.10 -8.43 -72.41
N ALA A 6 14.96 -7.26 -71.82
CA ALA A 6 15.37 -6.97 -70.47
C ALA A 6 14.17 -7.04 -69.55
N ILE A 7 14.12 -8.02 -68.67
CA ILE A 7 13.14 -8.16 -67.60
C ILE A 7 13.63 -7.31 -66.45
N VAL A 8 12.86 -6.28 -66.12
CA VAL A 8 13.08 -5.48 -64.90
C VAL A 8 12.36 -6.16 -63.73
N GLY A 9 13.13 -6.75 -62.84
CA GLY A 9 12.62 -7.31 -61.60
C GLY A 9 12.35 -6.19 -60.55
N ILE A 10 11.09 -6.05 -60.17
CA ILE A 10 10.70 -5.16 -59.06
C ILE A 10 10.90 -5.95 -57.78
N LEU A 11 11.91 -5.60 -56.97
CA LEU A 11 12.07 -6.05 -55.58
C LEU A 11 11.10 -5.26 -54.71
N ALA A 12 10.00 -5.87 -54.28
CA ALA A 12 9.14 -5.35 -53.24
C ALA A 12 9.84 -5.58 -51.89
N ALA A 13 10.43 -4.53 -51.31
CA ALA A 13 10.94 -4.56 -49.93
C ALA A 13 9.75 -4.52 -48.98
N GLY A 14 9.35 -5.67 -48.45
CA GLY A 14 8.37 -5.79 -47.35
C GLY A 14 8.95 -5.24 -46.06
N CYS A 15 8.51 -4.03 -45.69
CA CYS A 15 8.82 -3.47 -44.39
C CYS A 15 7.98 -4.17 -43.33
N LEU A 16 8.57 -5.16 -42.62
CA LEU A 16 7.98 -5.77 -41.42
C LEU A 16 7.98 -4.75 -40.31
N ILE A 17 6.86 -4.06 -40.07
CA ILE A 17 6.65 -3.24 -38.88
C ILE A 17 6.44 -4.24 -37.72
N VAL A 18 7.51 -4.51 -36.96
CA VAL A 18 7.42 -5.20 -35.68
C VAL A 18 6.82 -4.20 -34.70
N SER A 19 5.52 -4.24 -34.54
CA SER A 19 4.83 -3.53 -33.45
C SER A 19 5.28 -4.15 -32.15
N SER A 20 6.20 -3.50 -31.44
CA SER A 20 6.56 -3.83 -30.06
C SER A 20 5.34 -3.59 -29.19
N ILE A 21 4.58 -4.63 -28.90
CA ILE A 21 3.54 -4.58 -27.88
C ILE A 21 4.30 -4.42 -26.57
N LEU A 22 4.31 -3.20 -26.00
CA LEU A 22 4.72 -2.97 -24.62
C LEU A 22 3.74 -3.71 -23.71
N ILE A 23 4.09 -4.93 -23.31
CA ILE A 23 3.39 -5.63 -22.23
C ILE A 23 3.78 -4.86 -20.95
N PRO A 24 2.83 -4.20 -20.26
CA PRO A 24 3.16 -3.55 -18.99
C PRO A 24 3.72 -4.61 -18.05
N ASN A 25 4.93 -4.35 -17.52
CA ASN A 25 5.55 -5.24 -16.57
C ASN A 25 4.66 -5.34 -15.32
N VAL A 26 4.29 -6.55 -14.91
CA VAL A 26 3.42 -6.81 -13.74
C VAL A 26 3.94 -6.09 -12.48
N ALA A 27 5.26 -5.97 -12.33
CA ALA A 27 5.88 -5.22 -11.23
C ALA A 27 5.52 -3.73 -11.24
N ASN A 28 5.43 -3.09 -12.42
CA ASN A 28 5.03 -1.69 -12.51
C ASN A 28 3.55 -1.50 -12.18
N ALA A 29 2.69 -2.43 -12.60
CA ALA A 29 1.26 -2.39 -12.28
C ALA A 29 1.01 -2.53 -10.76
N GLN A 30 1.75 -3.38 -10.06
CA GLN A 30 1.64 -3.49 -8.59
C GLN A 30 2.13 -2.22 -7.90
N ALA A 31 3.23 -1.61 -8.36
CA ALA A 31 3.74 -0.36 -7.84
C ALA A 31 2.72 0.78 -7.95
N ASP A 32 2.05 0.91 -9.09
CA ASP A 32 1.03 1.92 -9.32
C ASP A 32 -0.22 1.68 -8.45
N ASN A 33 -0.63 0.42 -8.28
CA ASN A 33 -1.75 0.05 -7.42
C ASN A 33 -1.47 0.38 -5.94
N VAL A 34 -0.26 0.10 -5.46
CA VAL A 34 0.17 0.43 -4.08
C VAL A 34 0.09 1.94 -3.85
N LYS A 35 0.67 2.76 -4.74
CA LYS A 35 0.63 4.23 -4.65
C LYS A 35 -0.80 4.77 -4.68
N LYS A 36 -1.63 4.25 -5.59
CA LYS A 36 -3.04 4.64 -5.70
C LYS A 36 -3.82 4.33 -4.43
N SER A 37 -3.61 3.13 -3.86
CA SER A 37 -4.28 2.73 -2.61
C SER A 37 -3.82 3.56 -1.43
N MET A 38 -2.52 3.90 -1.32
CA MET A 38 -2.01 4.77 -0.28
C MET A 38 -2.62 6.17 -0.39
N ALA A 39 -2.62 6.76 -1.59
CA ALA A 39 -3.24 8.06 -1.82
C ALA A 39 -4.74 8.05 -1.46
N ALA A 40 -5.47 6.98 -1.78
CA ALA A 40 -6.88 6.84 -1.42
C ALA A 40 -7.08 6.74 0.10
N LEU A 41 -6.24 5.97 0.81
CA LEU A 41 -6.30 5.81 2.26
C LEU A 41 -6.05 7.13 2.97
N ILE A 42 -5.01 7.87 2.56
CA ILE A 42 -4.69 9.20 3.10
C ILE A 42 -5.85 10.18 2.81
N ALA A 43 -6.30 10.28 1.56
CA ALA A 43 -7.35 11.23 1.19
C ALA A 43 -8.69 10.96 1.91
N LYS A 44 -9.06 9.68 2.14
CA LYS A 44 -10.26 9.34 2.89
C LYS A 44 -10.15 9.73 4.37
N THR A 45 -9.00 9.53 4.99
CA THR A 45 -8.78 9.89 6.39
C THR A 45 -8.63 11.40 6.59
N GLU A 46 -7.95 12.12 5.69
CA GLU A 46 -7.82 13.58 5.73
C GLU A 46 -9.18 14.30 5.68
N LYS A 47 -10.14 13.78 4.91
CA LYS A 47 -11.51 14.32 4.88
C LYS A 47 -12.23 14.26 6.23
N LEU A 48 -11.81 13.37 7.14
CA LEU A 48 -12.37 13.25 8.48
C LEU A 48 -11.77 14.26 9.46
N GLY A 49 -10.61 14.86 9.13
CA GLY A 49 -9.93 15.88 9.91
C GLY A 49 -8.51 15.49 10.32
N ALA A 50 -7.87 16.34 11.12
CA ALA A 50 -6.50 16.12 11.56
C ALA A 50 -6.36 14.86 12.44
N PRO A 51 -5.29 14.07 12.27
CA PRO A 51 -5.05 12.90 13.10
C PRO A 51 -4.62 13.29 14.52
N LYS A 52 -5.11 12.53 15.50
CA LYS A 52 -4.76 12.67 16.91
C LYS A 52 -4.88 11.36 17.67
N LEU A 53 -4.22 11.29 18.82
CA LEU A 53 -4.43 10.23 19.81
C LEU A 53 -5.31 10.77 20.94
N GLU A 54 -6.29 9.95 21.37
CA GLU A 54 -7.19 10.35 22.46
C GLU A 54 -7.65 9.10 23.25
N GLY A 55 -7.55 9.22 24.57
CA GLY A 55 -7.99 8.14 25.47
C GLY A 55 -7.19 6.85 25.32
N LYS A 56 -7.78 5.78 25.82
CA LYS A 56 -7.26 4.42 25.76
C LYS A 56 -8.30 3.48 25.22
N GLU A 57 -7.88 2.55 24.38
CA GLU A 57 -8.72 1.56 23.71
C GLU A 57 -8.15 0.15 23.89
N SER A 58 -9.00 -0.85 23.99
CA SER A 58 -8.57 -2.25 24.00
C SER A 58 -8.59 -2.81 22.57
N VAL A 59 -7.46 -3.33 22.10
CA VAL A 59 -7.34 -3.96 20.80
C VAL A 59 -6.75 -5.36 20.97
N SER A 60 -7.58 -6.38 20.80
CA SER A 60 -7.20 -7.79 21.04
C SER A 60 -6.52 -8.00 22.41
N GLY A 61 -7.08 -7.39 23.46
CA GLY A 61 -6.55 -7.48 24.84
C GLY A 61 -5.33 -6.60 25.15
N LYS A 62 -4.87 -5.78 24.21
CA LYS A 62 -3.82 -4.78 24.43
C LYS A 62 -4.44 -3.40 24.61
N GLU A 63 -4.01 -2.66 25.63
CA GLU A 63 -4.36 -1.26 25.80
C GLU A 63 -3.46 -0.40 24.92
N VAL A 64 -4.07 0.42 24.07
CA VAL A 64 -3.40 1.33 23.14
C VAL A 64 -4.07 2.70 23.16
N PRO A 65 -3.40 3.79 22.73
CA PRO A 65 -4.07 5.05 22.49
C PRO A 65 -5.14 4.91 21.38
N GLY A 66 -6.28 5.57 21.54
CA GLY A 66 -7.28 5.65 20.48
C GLY A 66 -6.79 6.55 19.35
N LEU A 67 -6.81 6.04 18.10
CA LEU A 67 -6.49 6.82 16.90
C LEU A 67 -7.76 7.45 16.35
N TYR A 68 -7.71 8.76 16.13
CA TYR A 68 -8.81 9.55 15.57
C TYR A 68 -8.33 10.39 14.38
N PHE A 69 -9.23 10.65 13.43
CA PHE A 69 -9.13 11.72 12.46
C PHE A 69 -10.29 12.68 12.68
N GLY A 70 -9.99 13.91 13.09
CA GLY A 70 -10.98 14.87 13.57
C GLY A 70 -11.75 14.32 14.78
N LYS A 71 -13.06 14.05 14.61
CA LYS A 71 -13.92 13.42 15.62
C LYS A 71 -14.17 11.94 15.38
N THR A 72 -13.66 11.39 14.27
CA THR A 72 -13.94 10.01 13.85
C THR A 72 -12.89 9.07 14.42
N LYS A 73 -13.34 8.09 15.19
CA LYS A 73 -12.49 7.02 15.73
C LYS A 73 -12.11 6.03 14.62
N MET A 74 -10.83 5.63 14.59
CA MET A 74 -10.32 4.60 13.68
C MET A 74 -10.00 3.29 14.39
N THR A 75 -9.68 3.32 15.68
CA THR A 75 -9.37 2.12 16.46
C THR A 75 -10.58 1.19 16.50
N ASN A 76 -10.41 -0.06 16.05
CA ASN A 76 -11.47 -1.07 15.89
C ASN A 76 -12.61 -0.68 14.92
N VAL A 77 -12.38 0.31 14.03
CA VAL A 77 -13.33 0.71 12.98
C VAL A 77 -12.67 0.42 11.62
N PHE A 78 -13.40 -0.27 10.73
CA PHE A 78 -12.80 -0.86 9.52
C PHE A 78 -13.29 -0.24 8.22
N ASP A 79 -14.30 0.63 8.27
CA ASP A 79 -14.99 1.16 7.08
C ASP A 79 -14.00 1.77 6.08
N VAL A 80 -13.09 2.64 6.54
CA VAL A 80 -12.13 3.31 5.66
C VAL A 80 -11.17 2.32 4.99
N VAL A 81 -10.63 1.35 5.73
CA VAL A 81 -9.71 0.35 5.17
C VAL A 81 -10.44 -0.60 4.23
N ASP A 82 -11.68 -0.98 4.55
CA ASP A 82 -12.50 -1.86 3.71
C ASP A 82 -12.91 -1.15 2.41
N GLU A 83 -13.29 0.14 2.46
CA GLU A 83 -13.59 0.94 1.27
C GLU A 83 -12.38 1.07 0.35
N VAL A 84 -11.19 1.38 0.88
CA VAL A 84 -9.96 1.47 0.08
C VAL A 84 -9.71 0.16 -0.65
N VAL A 85 -9.84 -0.97 0.04
CA VAL A 85 -9.62 -2.29 -0.55
C VAL A 85 -10.70 -2.64 -1.56
N LYS A 86 -11.96 -2.29 -1.31
CA LYS A 86 -13.07 -2.49 -2.27
C LYS A 86 -12.84 -1.73 -3.57
N GLU A 87 -12.30 -0.51 -3.49
CA GLU A 87 -12.06 0.36 -4.66
C GLU A 87 -10.78 0.02 -5.42
N ASN A 88 -9.72 -0.42 -4.73
CA ASN A 88 -8.40 -0.56 -5.32
C ASN A 88 -7.81 -1.97 -5.24
N GLY A 89 -8.42 -2.87 -4.47
CA GLY A 89 -7.86 -4.19 -4.17
C GLY A 89 -6.76 -4.14 -3.10
N GLY A 90 -6.03 -5.26 -2.96
CA GLY A 90 -4.93 -5.38 -2.02
C GLY A 90 -5.35 -5.42 -0.56
N THR A 91 -4.55 -4.83 0.31
CA THR A 91 -4.82 -4.72 1.74
C THR A 91 -4.49 -3.32 2.26
N ALA A 92 -5.23 -2.88 3.28
CA ALA A 92 -5.04 -1.59 3.93
C ALA A 92 -5.08 -1.74 5.46
N THR A 93 -4.29 -0.93 6.16
CA THR A 93 -4.18 -0.97 7.63
C THR A 93 -3.86 0.41 8.19
N LEU A 94 -4.38 0.68 9.37
CA LEU A 94 -3.93 1.76 10.25
C LEU A 94 -3.26 1.14 11.48
N PHE A 95 -2.06 1.64 11.80
CA PHE A 95 -1.38 1.34 13.05
C PHE A 95 -1.41 2.57 13.95
N VAL A 96 -1.44 2.35 15.26
CA VAL A 96 -1.25 3.37 16.28
C VAL A 96 0.08 3.16 16.99
N LYS A 97 0.76 4.25 17.33
CA LYS A 97 1.96 4.21 18.17
C LYS A 97 1.55 3.95 19.62
N ALA A 98 2.07 2.89 20.22
CA ALA A 98 1.85 2.51 21.60
C ALA A 98 3.21 2.24 22.26
N GLY A 99 3.77 3.24 22.96
CA GLY A 99 5.16 3.20 23.41
C GLY A 99 6.14 3.15 22.22
N ASP A 100 6.99 2.14 22.19
CA ASP A 100 7.96 1.90 21.11
C ASP A 100 7.41 1.06 19.95
N ASP A 101 6.22 0.49 20.12
CA ASP A 101 5.56 -0.37 19.17
C ASP A 101 4.54 0.38 18.30
N TYR A 102 4.22 -0.20 17.15
CA TYR A 102 3.09 0.19 16.31
C TYR A 102 2.11 -0.97 16.23
N VAL A 103 0.92 -0.76 16.80
CA VAL A 103 -0.12 -1.78 16.93
C VAL A 103 -1.17 -1.60 15.84
N ARG A 104 -1.52 -2.68 15.15
CA ARG A 104 -2.54 -2.68 14.09
C ARG A 104 -3.92 -2.52 14.71
N VAL A 105 -4.60 -1.41 14.41
CA VAL A 105 -5.88 -1.03 15.03
C VAL A 105 -7.06 -1.06 14.07
N ALA A 106 -6.81 -0.95 12.76
CA ALA A 106 -7.82 -1.13 11.72
C ALA A 106 -7.16 -1.83 10.52
N THR A 107 -7.77 -2.89 10.01
CA THR A 107 -7.22 -3.67 8.89
C THR A 107 -8.27 -4.57 8.24
N ASN A 108 -8.14 -4.81 6.93
CA ASN A 108 -8.83 -5.90 6.24
C ASN A 108 -8.03 -7.21 6.24
N MET A 109 -6.75 -7.17 6.61
CA MET A 109 -5.91 -8.38 6.68
C MET A 109 -6.48 -9.37 7.70
N LYS A 110 -6.41 -10.65 7.34
CA LYS A 110 -6.85 -11.75 8.19
C LYS A 110 -5.68 -12.62 8.59
N LYS A 111 -5.74 -13.13 9.80
CA LYS A 111 -4.91 -14.24 10.29
C LYS A 111 -5.40 -15.55 9.70
N ASP A 112 -4.67 -16.64 9.94
CA ASP A 112 -5.03 -17.99 9.47
C ASP A 112 -6.37 -18.50 10.07
N ASP A 113 -6.77 -17.97 11.23
CA ASP A 113 -8.07 -18.25 11.86
C ASP A 113 -9.25 -17.48 11.23
N GLY A 114 -9.00 -16.70 10.18
CA GLY A 114 -9.98 -15.89 9.47
C GLY A 114 -10.36 -14.57 10.18
N GLN A 115 -9.87 -14.31 11.39
CA GLN A 115 -10.10 -13.06 12.10
C GLN A 115 -9.20 -11.94 11.56
N ARG A 116 -9.65 -10.68 11.69
CA ARG A 116 -8.80 -9.53 11.35
C ARG A 116 -7.54 -9.52 12.23
N ALA A 117 -6.41 -9.21 11.63
CA ALA A 117 -5.11 -9.23 12.30
C ALA A 117 -4.88 -8.02 13.25
N ILE A 118 -5.95 -7.47 13.85
CA ILE A 118 -5.84 -6.39 14.85
C ILE A 118 -5.05 -6.84 16.07
N GLY A 119 -4.36 -5.91 16.73
CA GLY A 119 -3.52 -6.18 17.91
C GLY A 119 -2.15 -6.77 17.59
N THR A 120 -1.87 -7.14 16.31
CA THR A 120 -0.51 -7.51 15.91
C THR A 120 0.36 -6.26 15.81
N ILE A 121 1.66 -6.40 16.07
CA ILE A 121 2.63 -5.30 16.00
C ILE A 121 3.40 -5.34 14.69
N LEU A 122 3.83 -4.16 14.23
CA LEU A 122 4.83 -4.04 13.19
C LEU A 122 6.15 -4.68 13.68
N ASP A 123 6.85 -5.41 12.81
CA ASP A 123 8.14 -6.02 13.17
C ASP A 123 9.09 -4.97 13.75
N PRO A 124 9.48 -5.07 15.03
CA PRO A 124 10.30 -4.08 15.71
C PRO A 124 11.77 -4.09 15.26
N LYS A 125 12.18 -5.07 14.45
CA LYS A 125 13.55 -5.25 13.94
C LYS A 125 13.64 -5.13 12.41
N GLY A 126 12.49 -5.02 11.73
CA GLY A 126 12.43 -4.97 10.28
C GLY A 126 12.88 -3.63 9.67
N PRO A 127 13.09 -3.57 8.35
CA PRO A 127 13.51 -2.35 7.67
C PRO A 127 12.44 -1.24 7.72
N VAL A 128 11.17 -1.60 7.81
CA VAL A 128 10.05 -0.66 7.88
C VAL A 128 10.15 0.22 9.12
N ILE A 129 10.28 -0.40 10.31
CA ILE A 129 10.34 0.33 11.58
C ILE A 129 11.54 1.28 11.64
N ALA A 130 12.67 0.91 11.02
CA ALA A 130 13.87 1.74 10.97
C ALA A 130 13.64 3.04 10.20
N LYS A 131 12.82 3.01 9.14
CA LYS A 131 12.39 4.19 8.37
C LYS A 131 11.35 5.02 9.15
N ILE A 132 10.33 4.38 9.66
CA ILE A 132 9.25 5.05 10.40
C ILE A 132 9.78 5.80 11.64
N LYS A 133 10.74 5.23 12.38
CA LYS A 133 11.37 5.91 13.52
C LYS A 133 12.12 7.19 13.14
N LYS A 134 12.57 7.30 11.90
CA LYS A 134 13.15 8.54 11.34
C LYS A 134 12.08 9.50 10.77
N GLY A 135 10.81 9.11 10.83
CA GLY A 135 9.73 9.85 10.18
C GLY A 135 9.71 9.69 8.65
N GLU A 136 10.38 8.68 8.10
CA GLU A 136 10.45 8.43 6.67
C GLU A 136 9.43 7.36 6.27
N ALA A 137 8.91 7.47 5.05
CA ALA A 137 8.10 6.43 4.41
C ALA A 137 8.98 5.22 4.04
N PHE A 138 8.33 4.05 3.91
CA PHE A 138 8.94 2.85 3.36
C PHE A 138 8.09 2.33 2.20
N TYR A 139 8.69 2.26 1.03
CA TYR A 139 8.14 1.56 -0.14
C TYR A 139 9.07 0.40 -0.49
N GLY A 140 8.50 -0.79 -0.66
CA GLY A 140 9.29 -1.98 -1.02
C GLY A 140 8.60 -3.28 -0.66
N GLU A 141 9.37 -4.36 -0.79
CA GLU A 141 8.92 -5.68 -0.41
C GLU A 141 9.05 -5.89 1.10
N ALA A 142 8.03 -6.50 1.69
CA ALA A 142 8.04 -6.89 3.09
C ALA A 142 7.27 -8.21 3.27
N ASP A 143 7.69 -9.02 4.23
CA ASP A 143 6.91 -10.16 4.69
C ASP A 143 5.81 -9.70 5.65
N ILE A 144 4.58 -10.07 5.36
CA ILE A 144 3.42 -9.73 6.18
C ILE A 144 2.70 -11.02 6.59
N LEU A 145 2.81 -11.37 7.84
CA LEU A 145 2.22 -12.59 8.39
C LEU A 145 2.67 -13.85 7.62
N GLY A 146 3.96 -13.92 7.25
CA GLY A 146 4.55 -15.06 6.53
C GLY A 146 4.32 -15.07 5.03
N LYS A 147 3.85 -13.96 4.43
CA LYS A 147 3.60 -13.85 2.99
C LYS A 147 4.31 -12.64 2.40
N PRO A 148 4.90 -12.74 1.19
CA PRO A 148 5.55 -11.62 0.53
C PRO A 148 4.54 -10.65 -0.08
N TYR A 149 4.74 -9.34 0.16
CA TYR A 149 3.95 -8.24 -0.37
C TYR A 149 4.84 -7.17 -0.98
N VAL A 150 4.32 -6.46 -1.98
CA VAL A 150 4.79 -5.12 -2.34
C VAL A 150 4.00 -4.14 -1.50
N THR A 151 4.68 -3.28 -0.74
CA THR A 151 4.08 -2.50 0.34
C THR A 151 4.46 -1.03 0.29
N ASP A 152 3.60 -0.20 0.89
CA ASP A 152 3.87 1.19 1.20
C ASP A 152 3.43 1.47 2.64
N TYR A 153 4.30 2.15 3.39
CA TYR A 153 4.09 2.58 4.77
C TYR A 153 4.37 4.07 4.88
N GLU A 154 3.38 4.83 5.28
CA GLU A 154 3.48 6.28 5.46
C GLU A 154 3.23 6.65 6.94
N PRO A 155 4.06 7.50 7.56
CA PRO A 155 3.81 7.92 8.93
C PRO A 155 2.58 8.82 9.04
N ILE A 156 1.68 8.50 9.99
CA ILE A 156 0.60 9.39 10.43
C ILE A 156 1.20 10.39 11.42
N ARG A 157 1.06 11.70 11.13
CA ARG A 157 1.62 12.76 11.98
C ARG A 157 0.53 13.62 12.58
N ASP A 158 0.68 13.92 13.86
CA ASP A 158 -0.16 14.91 14.55
C ASP A 158 0.14 16.35 14.11
N ALA A 159 -0.59 17.33 14.66
CA ALA A 159 -0.39 18.74 14.39
C ALA A 159 1.01 19.25 14.77
N SER A 160 1.68 18.58 15.71
CA SER A 160 3.07 18.86 16.12
C SER A 160 4.11 18.14 15.28
N LYS A 161 3.69 17.45 14.20
CA LYS A 161 4.51 16.63 13.30
C LYS A 161 5.13 15.37 13.93
N ASN A 162 4.69 14.96 15.12
CA ASN A 162 5.09 13.69 15.71
C ASN A 162 4.44 12.54 14.97
N THR A 163 5.20 11.46 14.74
CA THR A 163 4.64 10.21 14.22
C THR A 163 3.82 9.52 15.32
N ILE A 164 2.49 9.46 15.12
CA ILE A 164 1.53 8.88 16.06
C ILE A 164 0.92 7.56 15.58
N GLY A 165 1.18 7.19 14.34
CA GLY A 165 0.68 5.98 13.72
C GLY A 165 1.31 5.75 12.35
N ILE A 166 0.77 4.78 11.61
CA ILE A 166 1.25 4.44 10.27
C ILE A 166 0.05 4.07 9.39
N PHE A 167 0.01 4.63 8.18
CA PHE A 167 -0.77 4.11 7.06
C PHE A 167 -0.01 2.95 6.44
N PHE A 168 -0.70 1.89 6.08
CA PHE A 168 -0.14 0.78 5.34
C PHE A 168 -1.08 0.33 4.24
N VAL A 169 -0.51 0.06 3.09
CA VAL A 169 -1.16 -0.68 2.00
C VAL A 169 -0.19 -1.72 1.42
N GLY A 170 -0.74 -2.80 0.85
CA GLY A 170 0.07 -3.86 0.28
C GLY A 170 -0.69 -4.73 -0.70
N TYR A 171 0.07 -5.33 -1.62
CA TYR A 171 -0.43 -6.29 -2.60
C TYR A 171 0.43 -7.56 -2.50
N ALA A 172 -0.20 -8.70 -2.34
CA ALA A 172 0.48 -9.99 -2.33
C ALA A 172 1.19 -10.23 -3.67
N LYS A 173 2.36 -10.84 -3.61
CA LYS A 173 3.15 -11.24 -4.78
C LYS A 173 2.70 -12.59 -5.31
#